data_8d71eb0136ff7a7f427981433752b182
#
_entry.id   8d71eb0136ff7a7f427981433752b182
#
_cell.length_a   1.000
_cell.length_b   1.000
_cell.length_c   1.000
_cell.angle_alpha   90.00
_cell.angle_beta   90.00
_cell.angle_gamma   90.00
#
_symmetry.space_group_name_H-M   'P 1'
#
loop_
_entity.id
_entity.type
_entity.pdbx_description
1 polymer ?
#
loop_
_entity_poly.entity_id
_entity_poly.type
_entity_poly.pdbx_seq_one_letter_code
_entity_poly.pdbx_strand_id
1 'polypeptide(L)'
;MRRRASGVGLDIGSHSIKLVQLEPMGKFYRLSSYGEIATPAGALENGLIRDREAVAHAVDQLFRNTGIRNRCLVTSVPGQQVFVKTLSLPWMRKRELKPAVYYQVAAWLSSPVEEMVIDFAVYHENRTAREMKVLVVAVHQSVIENLLVVLELAELVGEVIDIEPLALYRVLRSQDEGRGLLVIDIGAASTQFSLFQGQRLSFVRSVGRGGNPGKMASDSDLTLMGQEMAAEVFRTLEYYEVQYSEAIVDKVVLTGGGSAGEQLRESMQAHLPYTVEEGDVVVGLNGLDEEEKEELRYRYGLALGLAAREVIL
;
A
#
# COMPACT_ATOMS: atom_id res chain seq x y z
N MET A 1 -22.20 -3.26 -22.76
CA MET A 1 -21.60 -3.61 -21.46
C MET A 1 -20.14 -3.99 -21.74
N ARG A 2 -19.16 -3.17 -21.35
CA ARG A 2 -17.77 -3.63 -21.31
C ARG A 2 -17.70 -4.78 -20.30
N ARG A 3 -17.21 -5.96 -20.72
CA ARG A 3 -16.82 -6.99 -19.76
C ARG A 3 -15.82 -6.33 -18.80
N ARG A 4 -16.08 -6.39 -17.50
CA ARG A 4 -15.06 -6.04 -16.51
C ARG A 4 -13.85 -6.92 -16.80
N ALA A 5 -12.71 -6.29 -17.04
CA ALA A 5 -11.47 -7.02 -17.28
C ALA A 5 -11.04 -7.77 -16.03
N SER A 6 -10.29 -8.86 -16.18
CA SER A 6 -9.63 -9.50 -15.04
C SER A 6 -8.53 -8.56 -14.55
N GLY A 7 -8.52 -8.24 -13.25
CA GLY A 7 -7.48 -7.42 -12.66
C GLY A 7 -6.23 -8.25 -12.36
N VAL A 8 -5.06 -7.76 -12.77
CA VAL A 8 -3.76 -8.34 -12.41
C VAL A 8 -3.02 -7.35 -11.52
N GLY A 9 -2.62 -7.79 -10.33
CA GLY A 9 -1.85 -7.02 -9.36
C GLY A 9 -0.44 -7.57 -9.20
N LEU A 10 0.56 -6.74 -9.40
CA LEU A 10 1.98 -7.06 -9.21
C LEU A 10 2.55 -6.25 -8.04
N ASP A 11 2.99 -6.95 -7.00
CA ASP A 11 3.70 -6.40 -5.85
C ASP A 11 5.19 -6.77 -5.95
N ILE A 12 6.06 -5.76 -6.05
CA ILE A 12 7.53 -5.94 -6.09
C ILE A 12 8.09 -5.63 -4.70
N GLY A 13 8.04 -6.61 -3.81
CA GLY A 13 8.53 -6.50 -2.44
C GLY A 13 10.02 -6.81 -2.27
N SER A 14 10.61 -6.38 -1.15
CA SER A 14 12.04 -6.57 -0.86
C SER A 14 12.44 -8.04 -0.62
N HIS A 15 11.51 -8.90 -0.21
CA HIS A 15 11.74 -10.32 0.04
C HIS A 15 11.26 -11.20 -1.12
N SER A 16 10.07 -10.92 -1.61
CA SER A 16 9.45 -11.66 -2.71
C SER A 16 8.61 -10.74 -3.58
N ILE A 17 8.51 -11.11 -4.86
CA ILE A 17 7.62 -10.50 -5.84
C ILE A 17 6.38 -11.37 -5.91
N LYS A 18 5.20 -10.75 -5.85
CA LYS A 18 3.91 -11.44 -5.82
C LYS A 18 3.01 -11.00 -6.96
N LEU A 19 2.28 -11.95 -7.49
CA LEU A 19 1.36 -11.74 -8.60
C LEU A 19 0.00 -12.37 -8.27
N VAL A 20 -1.05 -11.62 -8.51
CA VAL A 20 -2.44 -12.07 -8.29
C VAL A 20 -3.29 -11.73 -9.51
N GLN A 21 -4.14 -12.65 -9.92
CA GLN A 21 -5.19 -12.40 -10.89
C GLN A 21 -6.58 -12.61 -10.28
N LEU A 22 -7.40 -11.57 -10.32
CA LEU A 22 -8.81 -11.59 -9.90
C LEU A 22 -9.74 -11.53 -11.11
N GLU A 23 -10.80 -12.32 -11.09
CA GLU A 23 -11.88 -12.27 -12.06
C GLU A 23 -13.18 -11.80 -11.39
N PRO A 24 -13.96 -10.90 -12.03
CA PRO A 24 -15.21 -10.45 -11.49
C PRO A 24 -16.25 -11.56 -11.51
N MET A 25 -16.91 -11.80 -10.37
CA MET A 25 -18.00 -12.78 -10.21
C MET A 25 -19.21 -12.11 -9.55
N GLY A 26 -19.98 -11.37 -10.32
CA GLY A 26 -21.12 -10.59 -9.81
C GLY A 26 -20.69 -9.47 -8.88
N LYS A 27 -21.01 -9.59 -7.58
CA LYS A 27 -20.59 -8.65 -6.52
C LYS A 27 -19.28 -9.08 -5.82
N PHE A 28 -18.78 -10.26 -6.13
CA PHE A 28 -17.61 -10.88 -5.54
C PHE A 28 -16.50 -11.01 -6.54
N TYR A 29 -15.38 -11.52 -6.10
CA TYR A 29 -14.20 -11.82 -6.91
C TYR A 29 -13.88 -13.30 -6.79
N ARG A 30 -13.37 -13.86 -7.86
CA ARG A 30 -12.73 -15.16 -7.87
C ARG A 30 -11.23 -14.96 -8.01
N LEU A 31 -10.46 -15.55 -7.13
CA LEU A 31 -9.02 -15.70 -7.31
C LEU A 31 -8.80 -16.70 -8.45
N SER A 32 -8.24 -16.24 -9.56
CA SER A 32 -8.02 -17.05 -10.76
C SER A 32 -6.65 -17.72 -10.75
N SER A 33 -5.64 -16.98 -10.32
CA SER A 33 -4.27 -17.47 -10.18
C SER A 33 -3.48 -16.52 -9.26
N TYR A 34 -2.51 -17.05 -8.56
CA TYR A 34 -1.56 -16.28 -7.77
C TYR A 34 -0.23 -17.02 -7.65
N GLY A 35 0.79 -16.31 -7.24
CA GLY A 35 2.09 -16.90 -6.97
C GLY A 35 3.11 -15.86 -6.50
N GLU A 36 4.23 -16.37 -6.04
CA GLU A 36 5.37 -15.55 -5.66
C GLU A 36 6.69 -16.15 -6.14
N ILE A 37 7.69 -15.28 -6.20
CA ILE A 37 9.07 -15.62 -6.46
C ILE A 37 9.98 -14.80 -5.54
N ALA A 38 11.08 -15.36 -5.09
CA ALA A 38 12.04 -14.61 -4.30
C ALA A 38 12.59 -13.41 -5.08
N THR A 39 12.66 -12.27 -4.44
CA THR A 39 13.33 -11.10 -5.01
C THR A 39 14.82 -11.40 -5.15
N PRO A 40 15.44 -11.16 -6.32
CA PRO A 40 16.87 -11.41 -6.50
C PRO A 40 17.69 -10.62 -5.49
N ALA A 41 18.70 -11.28 -4.91
CA ALA A 41 19.53 -10.69 -3.86
C ALA A 41 20.22 -9.40 -4.36
N GLY A 42 20.11 -8.32 -3.58
CA GLY A 42 20.68 -7.03 -3.92
C GLY A 42 19.95 -6.25 -5.02
N ALA A 43 18.89 -6.81 -5.63
CA ALA A 43 18.16 -6.14 -6.70
C ALA A 43 17.25 -5.00 -6.20
N LEU A 44 16.87 -5.02 -4.91
CA LEU A 44 16.16 -3.93 -4.25
C LEU A 44 16.91 -3.44 -3.00
N GLU A 45 16.98 -2.13 -2.84
CA GLU A 45 17.55 -1.48 -1.67
C GLU A 45 16.65 -0.31 -1.24
N ASN A 46 16.12 -0.34 -0.01
CA ASN A 46 15.18 0.66 0.52
C ASN A 46 13.98 0.91 -0.42
N GLY A 47 13.44 -0.16 -1.00
CA GLY A 47 12.36 -0.10 -1.97
C GLY A 47 12.77 0.34 -3.39
N LEU A 48 14.01 0.78 -3.60
CA LEU A 48 14.49 1.19 -4.92
C LEU A 48 15.03 -0.01 -5.70
N ILE A 49 14.64 -0.11 -6.96
CA ILE A 49 15.16 -1.12 -7.89
C ILE A 49 16.59 -0.72 -8.28
N ARG A 50 17.56 -1.58 -7.96
CA ARG A 50 18.98 -1.42 -8.29
C ARG A 50 19.39 -2.24 -9.51
N ASP A 51 18.82 -3.43 -9.65
CA ASP A 51 19.05 -4.31 -10.79
C ASP A 51 17.71 -4.56 -11.51
N ARG A 52 17.49 -3.79 -12.57
CA ARG A 52 16.25 -3.83 -13.36
C ARG A 52 16.12 -5.13 -14.13
N GLU A 53 17.22 -5.66 -14.65
CA GLU A 53 17.24 -6.88 -15.46
C GLU A 53 16.93 -8.10 -14.60
N ALA A 54 17.53 -8.21 -13.42
CA ALA A 54 17.26 -9.29 -12.48
C ALA A 54 15.78 -9.27 -12.02
N VAL A 55 15.22 -8.08 -11.70
CA VAL A 55 13.83 -7.96 -11.30
C VAL A 55 12.90 -8.30 -12.46
N ALA A 56 13.17 -7.80 -13.67
CA ALA A 56 12.36 -8.10 -14.86
C ALA A 56 12.35 -9.60 -15.18
N HIS A 57 13.51 -10.27 -15.10
CA HIS A 57 13.60 -11.72 -15.30
C HIS A 57 12.77 -12.49 -14.25
N ALA A 58 12.86 -12.11 -12.98
CA ALA A 58 12.06 -12.73 -11.92
C ALA A 58 10.55 -12.52 -12.15
N VAL A 59 10.13 -11.33 -12.56
CA VAL A 59 8.73 -11.02 -12.90
C VAL A 59 8.25 -11.87 -14.08
N ASP A 60 9.02 -11.96 -15.17
CA ASP A 60 8.65 -12.79 -16.33
C ASP A 60 8.56 -14.28 -15.96
N GLN A 61 9.49 -14.77 -15.13
CA GLN A 61 9.45 -16.13 -14.60
C GLN A 61 8.18 -16.37 -13.78
N LEU A 62 7.79 -15.40 -12.93
CA LEU A 62 6.58 -15.49 -12.12
C LEU A 62 5.31 -15.56 -12.98
N PHE A 63 5.24 -14.78 -14.07
CA PHE A 63 4.14 -14.88 -15.04
C PHE A 63 4.07 -16.25 -15.71
N ARG A 64 5.21 -16.84 -16.05
CA ARG A 64 5.25 -18.21 -16.60
C ARG A 64 4.79 -19.25 -15.58
N ASN A 65 5.25 -19.14 -14.34
CA ASN A 65 4.91 -20.08 -13.25
C ASN A 65 3.41 -20.07 -12.94
N THR A 66 2.79 -18.87 -12.92
CA THR A 66 1.36 -18.70 -12.62
C THR A 66 0.45 -18.96 -13.79
N GLY A 67 0.98 -18.99 -15.03
CA GLY A 67 0.21 -19.15 -16.25
C GLY A 67 -0.69 -17.96 -16.59
N ILE A 68 -0.53 -16.82 -15.91
CA ILE A 68 -1.30 -15.59 -16.18
C ILE A 68 -0.91 -15.03 -17.54
N ARG A 69 -1.89 -14.91 -18.44
CA ARG A 69 -1.69 -14.47 -19.83
C ARG A 69 -1.98 -12.98 -20.04
N ASN A 70 -2.74 -12.37 -19.13
CA ASN A 70 -3.01 -10.94 -19.22
C ASN A 70 -1.73 -10.18 -18.85
N ARG A 71 -1.19 -9.42 -19.80
CA ARG A 71 0.04 -8.64 -19.64
C ARG A 71 -0.19 -7.20 -19.21
N CYS A 72 -1.47 -6.80 -19.05
CA CYS A 72 -1.86 -5.51 -18.50
C CYS A 72 -2.07 -5.67 -17.00
N LEU A 73 -1.43 -4.83 -16.19
CA LEU A 73 -1.44 -4.96 -14.74
C LEU A 73 -1.49 -3.62 -14.00
N VAL A 74 -1.82 -3.71 -12.72
CA VAL A 74 -1.68 -2.66 -11.73
C VAL A 74 -0.51 -3.00 -10.81
N THR A 75 0.36 -2.05 -10.56
CA THR A 75 1.46 -2.17 -9.61
C THR A 75 1.52 -0.94 -8.71
N SER A 76 2.43 -0.91 -7.75
CA SER A 76 2.61 0.22 -6.84
C SER A 76 4.05 0.71 -6.79
N VAL A 77 4.21 1.93 -6.31
CA VAL A 77 5.50 2.45 -5.87
C VAL A 77 5.70 2.12 -4.39
N PRO A 78 6.95 1.81 -3.96
CA PRO A 78 7.23 1.47 -2.57
C PRO A 78 6.93 2.65 -1.66
N GLY A 79 6.27 2.38 -0.53
CA GLY A 79 5.79 3.41 0.40
C GLY A 79 6.87 4.32 0.98
N GLN A 80 8.12 3.84 1.08
CA GLN A 80 9.27 4.65 1.51
C GLN A 80 9.61 5.78 0.51
N GLN A 81 9.16 5.67 -0.75
CA GLN A 81 9.44 6.60 -1.83
C GLN A 81 8.26 7.52 -2.14
N VAL A 82 7.20 7.42 -1.35
CA VAL A 82 5.95 8.16 -1.57
C VAL A 82 5.79 9.26 -0.52
N PHE A 83 5.59 10.48 -0.99
CA PHE A 83 5.19 11.61 -0.15
C PHE A 83 3.69 11.80 -0.27
N VAL A 84 2.99 11.73 0.85
CA VAL A 84 1.54 11.95 0.91
C VAL A 84 1.25 13.12 1.83
N LYS A 85 0.43 14.07 1.37
CA LYS A 85 0.01 15.22 2.16
C LYS A 85 -1.40 15.65 1.81
N THR A 86 -2.16 16.00 2.84
CA THR A 86 -3.44 16.69 2.68
C THR A 86 -3.24 18.19 2.70
N LEU A 87 -3.68 18.89 1.66
CA LEU A 87 -3.68 20.34 1.56
C LEU A 87 -5.06 20.89 1.80
N SER A 88 -5.16 21.94 2.64
CA SER A 88 -6.35 22.80 2.73
C SER A 88 -6.10 24.02 1.84
N LEU A 89 -6.92 24.16 0.79
CA LEU A 89 -6.79 25.23 -0.21
C LEU A 89 -8.07 26.06 -0.23
N PRO A 90 -7.99 27.36 -0.57
CA PRO A 90 -9.15 28.12 -0.94
C PRO A 90 -9.88 27.45 -2.11
N TRP A 91 -11.23 27.50 -2.09
CA TRP A 91 -12.00 26.99 -3.22
C TRP A 91 -11.60 27.73 -4.52
N MET A 92 -11.27 26.97 -5.54
CA MET A 92 -10.89 27.47 -6.86
C MET A 92 -11.42 26.59 -7.98
N ARG A 93 -11.39 27.08 -9.21
CA ARG A 93 -11.81 26.31 -10.38
C ARG A 93 -10.77 25.22 -10.70
N LYS A 94 -11.24 24.13 -11.29
CA LYS A 94 -10.37 22.97 -11.65
C LYS A 94 -9.11 23.35 -12.43
N ARG A 95 -9.18 24.36 -13.32
CA ARG A 95 -8.03 24.85 -14.09
C ARG A 95 -6.95 25.54 -13.25
N GLU A 96 -7.33 26.07 -12.09
CA GLU A 96 -6.47 26.83 -11.17
C GLU A 96 -5.83 25.90 -10.14
N LEU A 97 -6.41 24.70 -9.94
CA LEU A 97 -6.04 23.77 -8.90
C LEU A 97 -4.64 23.16 -9.14
N LYS A 98 -4.35 22.71 -10.37
CA LYS A 98 -3.05 22.09 -10.68
C LYS A 98 -1.87 23.03 -10.40
N PRO A 99 -1.83 24.26 -10.88
CA PRO A 99 -0.76 25.22 -10.54
C PRO A 99 -0.67 25.49 -9.03
N ALA A 100 -1.82 25.62 -8.33
CA ALA A 100 -1.84 25.86 -6.89
C ALA A 100 -1.27 24.68 -6.10
N VAL A 101 -1.62 23.44 -6.47
CA VAL A 101 -1.05 22.23 -5.86
C VAL A 101 0.45 22.18 -6.08
N TYR A 102 0.93 22.39 -7.30
CA TYR A 102 2.36 22.35 -7.61
C TYR A 102 3.14 23.41 -6.82
N TYR A 103 2.61 24.63 -6.69
CA TYR A 103 3.20 25.69 -5.89
C TYR A 103 3.30 25.28 -4.40
N GLN A 104 2.24 24.70 -3.86
CA GLN A 104 2.24 24.21 -2.47
C GLN A 104 3.23 23.06 -2.28
N VAL A 105 3.28 22.12 -3.22
CA VAL A 105 4.20 20.98 -3.18
C VAL A 105 5.67 21.46 -3.16
N ALA A 106 6.02 22.42 -4.01
CA ALA A 106 7.36 23.00 -4.05
C ALA A 106 7.81 23.63 -2.72
N ALA A 107 6.86 24.06 -1.88
CA ALA A 107 7.16 24.66 -0.58
C ALA A 107 7.51 23.66 0.53
N TRP A 108 7.15 22.38 0.38
CA TRP A 108 7.38 21.37 1.43
C TRP A 108 8.26 20.18 1.00
N LEU A 109 8.48 20.00 -0.30
CA LEU A 109 9.47 19.03 -0.78
C LEU A 109 10.89 19.61 -0.69
N SER A 110 11.84 18.76 -0.34
CA SER A 110 13.27 19.08 -0.39
C SER A 110 13.87 18.94 -1.78
N SER A 111 13.21 18.18 -2.66
CA SER A 111 13.61 17.98 -4.05
C SER A 111 12.91 18.96 -4.98
N PRO A 112 13.54 19.36 -6.12
CA PRO A 112 12.89 20.17 -7.14
C PRO A 112 11.58 19.51 -7.62
N VAL A 113 10.53 20.31 -7.74
CA VAL A 113 9.19 19.81 -8.15
C VAL A 113 9.19 19.25 -9.57
N GLU A 114 10.13 19.68 -10.39
CA GLU A 114 10.35 19.22 -11.76
C GLU A 114 10.85 17.76 -11.84
N GLU A 115 11.48 17.27 -10.76
CA GLU A 115 11.95 15.89 -10.63
C GLU A 115 10.90 14.95 -10.04
N MET A 116 9.70 15.47 -9.74
CA MET A 116 8.63 14.72 -9.10
C MET A 116 7.49 14.43 -10.05
N VAL A 117 6.95 13.22 -9.96
CA VAL A 117 5.62 12.89 -10.48
C VAL A 117 4.61 13.19 -9.39
N ILE A 118 3.66 14.08 -9.67
CA ILE A 118 2.66 14.56 -8.72
C ILE A 118 1.28 14.24 -9.24
N ASP A 119 0.49 13.55 -8.42
CA ASP A 119 -0.94 13.36 -8.64
C ASP A 119 -1.74 13.85 -7.43
N PHE A 120 -3.00 14.21 -7.63
CA PHE A 120 -3.83 14.73 -6.55
C PHE A 120 -5.31 14.49 -6.79
N ALA A 121 -6.05 14.35 -5.70
CA ALA A 121 -7.49 14.19 -5.71
C ALA A 121 -8.17 15.15 -4.73
N VAL A 122 -9.23 15.85 -5.20
CA VAL A 122 -10.10 16.64 -4.32
C VAL A 122 -11.07 15.69 -3.65
N TYR A 123 -11.05 15.64 -2.33
CA TYR A 123 -11.93 14.77 -1.57
C TYR A 123 -12.96 15.52 -0.70
N HIS A 124 -12.82 16.85 -0.59
CA HIS A 124 -13.79 17.69 0.07
C HIS A 124 -13.86 19.07 -0.60
N GLU A 125 -15.06 19.52 -0.90
CA GLU A 125 -15.33 20.87 -1.37
C GLU A 125 -16.43 21.52 -0.52
N ASN A 126 -16.15 22.69 0.04
CA ASN A 126 -17.13 23.52 0.70
C ASN A 126 -17.15 24.90 0.02
N ARG A 127 -18.09 25.10 -0.90
CA ARG A 127 -18.20 26.36 -1.66
C ARG A 127 -18.67 27.55 -0.80
N THR A 128 -19.46 27.27 0.23
CA THR A 128 -19.94 28.30 1.17
C THR A 128 -18.80 28.79 2.06
N ALA A 129 -18.02 27.88 2.62
CA ALA A 129 -16.82 28.21 3.40
C ALA A 129 -15.64 28.61 2.51
N ARG A 130 -15.75 28.48 1.19
CA ARG A 130 -14.68 28.70 0.20
C ARG A 130 -13.42 27.88 0.49
N GLU A 131 -13.60 26.64 0.88
CA GLU A 131 -12.51 25.71 1.23
C GLU A 131 -12.61 24.44 0.41
N MET A 132 -11.44 23.85 0.09
CA MET A 132 -11.32 22.52 -0.47
C MET A 132 -10.15 21.77 0.18
N LYS A 133 -10.29 20.44 0.32
CA LYS A 133 -9.22 19.56 0.77
C LYS A 133 -8.78 18.65 -0.35
N VAL A 134 -7.47 18.57 -0.53
CA VAL A 134 -6.84 17.87 -1.65
C VAL A 134 -5.80 16.91 -1.09
N LEU A 135 -5.97 15.62 -1.37
CA LEU A 135 -4.91 14.63 -1.16
C LEU A 135 -3.89 14.78 -2.27
N VAL A 136 -2.64 14.95 -1.93
CA VAL A 136 -1.52 15.04 -2.87
C VAL A 136 -0.59 13.88 -2.64
N VAL A 137 -0.15 13.27 -3.71
CA VAL A 137 0.87 12.22 -3.75
C VAL A 137 2.00 12.70 -4.64
N ALA A 138 3.23 12.59 -4.16
CA ALA A 138 4.42 12.93 -4.93
C ALA A 138 5.44 11.80 -4.81
N VAL A 139 6.07 11.45 -5.93
CA VAL A 139 7.08 10.39 -6.05
C VAL A 139 8.20 10.89 -6.94
N HIS A 140 9.45 10.56 -6.63
CA HIS A 140 10.58 10.92 -7.49
C HIS A 140 10.43 10.26 -8.88
N GLN A 141 10.61 11.03 -9.95
CA GLN A 141 10.44 10.56 -11.34
C GLN A 141 11.28 9.32 -11.63
N SER A 142 12.51 9.25 -11.12
CA SER A 142 13.41 8.12 -11.28
C SER A 142 12.86 6.79 -10.71
N VAL A 143 12.00 6.85 -9.68
CA VAL A 143 11.35 5.65 -9.11
C VAL A 143 10.34 5.09 -10.09
N ILE A 144 9.52 5.96 -10.69
CA ILE A 144 8.54 5.58 -11.72
C ILE A 144 9.25 5.06 -12.97
N GLU A 145 10.30 5.75 -13.44
CA GLU A 145 11.07 5.35 -14.62
C GLU A 145 11.71 3.97 -14.44
N ASN A 146 12.32 3.70 -13.27
CA ASN A 146 12.89 2.40 -12.97
C ASN A 146 11.85 1.28 -13.04
N LEU A 147 10.67 1.53 -12.48
CA LEU A 147 9.56 0.58 -12.50
C LEU A 147 9.06 0.33 -13.94
N LEU A 148 8.88 1.39 -14.72
CA LEU A 148 8.45 1.27 -16.13
C LEU A 148 9.45 0.50 -16.99
N VAL A 149 10.77 0.71 -16.77
CA VAL A 149 11.80 -0.07 -17.48
C VAL A 149 11.73 -1.57 -17.13
N VAL A 150 11.49 -1.90 -15.86
CA VAL A 150 11.32 -3.32 -15.46
C VAL A 150 10.10 -3.93 -16.16
N LEU A 151 8.97 -3.22 -16.20
CA LEU A 151 7.78 -3.71 -16.88
C LEU A 151 8.02 -3.88 -18.39
N GLU A 152 8.71 -2.93 -19.03
CA GLU A 152 9.06 -3.01 -20.45
C GLU A 152 9.97 -4.21 -20.74
N LEU A 153 11.03 -4.43 -19.95
CA LEU A 153 11.92 -5.58 -20.08
C LEU A 153 11.20 -6.93 -19.88
N ALA A 154 10.14 -6.96 -19.07
CA ALA A 154 9.30 -8.13 -18.84
C ALA A 154 8.14 -8.24 -19.86
N GLU A 155 8.07 -7.37 -20.88
CA GLU A 155 6.99 -7.28 -21.87
C GLU A 155 5.60 -7.10 -21.25
N LEU A 156 5.51 -6.25 -20.21
CA LEU A 156 4.29 -5.95 -19.45
C LEU A 156 3.85 -4.51 -19.66
N VAL A 157 2.55 -4.27 -19.51
CA VAL A 157 1.94 -2.94 -19.59
C VAL A 157 1.42 -2.56 -18.21
N GLY A 158 2.04 -1.57 -17.57
CA GLY A 158 1.53 -0.97 -16.36
C GLY A 158 0.37 -0.01 -16.68
N GLU A 159 -0.87 -0.46 -16.55
CA GLU A 159 -2.03 0.41 -16.78
C GLU A 159 -2.19 1.47 -15.71
N VAL A 160 -1.86 1.09 -14.47
CA VAL A 160 -1.89 1.99 -13.31
C VAL A 160 -0.70 1.71 -12.40
N ILE A 161 -0.08 2.79 -11.94
CA ILE A 161 0.87 2.77 -10.82
C ILE A 161 0.16 3.39 -9.62
N ASP A 162 -0.14 2.57 -8.62
CA ASP A 162 -0.87 2.95 -7.41
C ASP A 162 0.10 3.26 -6.25
N ILE A 163 -0.45 3.64 -5.11
CA ILE A 163 0.28 3.70 -3.83
C ILE A 163 -0.22 2.59 -2.90
N GLU A 164 0.71 1.97 -2.19
CA GLU A 164 0.44 0.83 -1.29
C GLU A 164 -0.71 1.07 -0.31
N PRO A 165 -0.82 2.24 0.39
CA PRO A 165 -1.92 2.49 1.31
C PRO A 165 -3.31 2.37 0.69
N LEU A 166 -3.49 2.91 -0.53
CA LEU A 166 -4.78 2.87 -1.20
C LEU A 166 -5.11 1.48 -1.73
N ALA A 167 -4.09 0.74 -2.17
CA ALA A 167 -4.27 -0.64 -2.59
C ALA A 167 -4.69 -1.53 -1.42
N LEU A 168 -3.99 -1.47 -0.28
CA LEU A 168 -4.33 -2.19 0.94
C LEU A 168 -5.71 -1.80 1.49
N TYR A 169 -6.01 -0.51 1.54
CA TYR A 169 -7.33 -0.06 2.02
C TYR A 169 -8.48 -0.63 1.21
N ARG A 170 -8.29 -0.87 -0.08
CA ARG A 170 -9.32 -1.42 -0.97
C ARG A 170 -9.83 -2.80 -0.52
N VAL A 171 -8.94 -3.62 0.02
CA VAL A 171 -9.28 -4.96 0.55
C VAL A 171 -9.61 -4.94 2.05
N LEU A 172 -9.11 -3.97 2.80
CA LEU A 172 -9.31 -3.83 4.24
C LEU A 172 -10.52 -2.93 4.61
N ARG A 173 -11.16 -2.27 3.66
CA ARG A 173 -12.21 -1.28 3.93
C ARG A 173 -13.43 -1.81 4.68
N SER A 174 -13.68 -3.12 4.65
CA SER A 174 -14.74 -3.77 5.42
C SER A 174 -14.50 -3.73 6.92
N GLN A 175 -13.24 -3.55 7.35
CA GLN A 175 -12.83 -3.41 8.74
C GLN A 175 -12.84 -1.95 9.22
N ASP A 176 -13.07 -0.97 8.31
CA ASP A 176 -13.15 0.45 8.63
C ASP A 176 -14.58 0.84 9.03
N GLU A 177 -14.78 1.15 10.30
CA GLU A 177 -16.05 1.61 10.85
C GLU A 177 -16.35 3.09 10.57
N GLY A 178 -15.47 3.77 9.83
CA GLY A 178 -15.66 5.14 9.33
C GLY A 178 -15.22 6.25 10.25
N ARG A 179 -14.60 5.97 11.40
CA ARG A 179 -14.03 6.98 12.29
C ARG A 179 -12.54 7.15 12.07
N GLY A 180 -11.76 6.16 12.48
CA GLY A 180 -10.30 6.18 12.34
C GLY A 180 -9.69 4.79 12.30
N LEU A 181 -9.03 4.46 11.18
CA LEU A 181 -8.34 3.20 10.97
C LEU A 181 -6.85 3.47 10.76
N LEU A 182 -6.00 2.85 11.58
CA LEU A 182 -4.57 2.80 11.35
C LEU A 182 -4.19 1.43 10.77
N VAL A 183 -3.78 1.41 9.51
CA VAL A 183 -3.24 0.21 8.86
C VAL A 183 -1.73 0.18 9.03
N ILE A 184 -1.20 -0.91 9.57
CA ILE A 184 0.24 -1.15 9.74
C ILE A 184 0.62 -2.32 8.83
N ASP A 185 1.31 -2.00 7.76
CA ASP A 185 1.84 -3.00 6.83
C ASP A 185 3.30 -3.32 7.17
N ILE A 186 3.51 -4.51 7.72
CA ILE A 186 4.83 -4.97 8.17
C ILE A 186 5.46 -5.81 7.06
N GLY A 187 6.22 -5.15 6.20
CA GLY A 187 7.00 -5.80 5.17
C GLY A 187 8.31 -6.41 5.69
N ALA A 188 9.11 -7.01 4.81
CA ALA A 188 10.38 -7.64 5.19
C ALA A 188 11.46 -6.63 5.63
N ALA A 189 11.56 -5.49 4.95
CA ALA A 189 12.60 -4.48 5.19
C ALA A 189 12.07 -3.20 5.85
N SER A 190 10.78 -2.95 5.78
CA SER A 190 10.14 -1.72 6.28
C SER A 190 8.74 -1.97 6.79
N THR A 191 8.27 -1.07 7.63
CA THR A 191 6.87 -1.02 8.08
C THR A 191 6.25 0.30 7.66
N GLN A 192 5.05 0.24 7.08
CA GLN A 192 4.27 1.40 6.68
C GLN A 192 3.06 1.59 7.59
N PHE A 193 2.90 2.80 8.07
CA PHE A 193 1.78 3.26 8.88
C PHE A 193 0.90 4.16 8.01
N SER A 194 -0.36 3.79 7.83
CA SER A 194 -1.32 4.49 6.98
C SER A 194 -2.56 4.83 7.79
N LEU A 195 -2.75 6.11 8.09
CA LEU A 195 -3.91 6.60 8.86
C LEU A 195 -5.04 6.99 7.91
N PHE A 196 -6.19 6.37 8.11
CA PHE A 196 -7.45 6.71 7.43
C PHE A 196 -8.39 7.36 8.43
N GLN A 197 -8.97 8.50 8.05
CA GLN A 197 -9.97 9.18 8.84
C GLN A 197 -11.22 9.46 7.98
N GLY A 198 -12.37 9.01 8.46
CA GLY A 198 -13.60 9.08 7.67
C GLY A 198 -13.47 8.41 6.32
N GLN A 199 -12.82 7.24 6.29
CA GLN A 199 -12.57 6.43 5.08
C GLN A 199 -11.64 7.10 4.04
N ARG A 200 -10.78 8.01 4.49
CA ARG A 200 -9.86 8.75 3.62
C ARG A 200 -8.44 8.67 4.14
N LEU A 201 -7.52 8.43 3.25
CA LEU A 201 -6.09 8.47 3.58
C LEU A 201 -5.72 9.89 4.05
N SER A 202 -5.26 10.00 5.28
CA SER A 202 -4.90 11.27 5.92
C SER A 202 -3.41 11.41 6.12
N PHE A 203 -2.72 10.30 6.38
CA PHE A 203 -1.29 10.32 6.65
C PHE A 203 -0.63 8.99 6.32
N VAL A 204 0.62 9.06 5.86
CA VAL A 204 1.48 7.89 5.62
C VAL A 204 2.85 8.16 6.21
N ARG A 205 3.37 7.17 6.93
CA ARG A 205 4.75 7.18 7.42
C ARG A 205 5.35 5.79 7.25
N SER A 206 6.55 5.74 6.70
CA SER A 206 7.31 4.50 6.57
C SER A 206 8.55 4.55 7.48
N VAL A 207 8.85 3.43 8.13
CA VAL A 207 10.06 3.24 8.93
C VAL A 207 10.89 2.11 8.35
N GLY A 208 12.21 2.26 8.31
CA GLY A 208 13.16 1.27 7.78
C GLY A 208 13.35 0.08 8.74
N ARG A 209 12.25 -0.46 9.26
CA ARG A 209 12.22 -1.63 10.12
C ARG A 209 11.11 -2.55 9.66
N GLY A 210 11.44 -3.77 9.33
CA GLY A 210 10.51 -4.80 8.88
C GLY A 210 10.62 -6.07 9.72
N GLY A 211 9.70 -6.98 9.48
CA GLY A 211 9.61 -8.28 10.14
C GLY A 211 10.49 -9.36 9.53
N ASN A 212 11.71 -9.06 9.11
CA ASN A 212 12.64 -9.96 8.40
C ASN A 212 12.37 -11.46 8.68
N PRO A 213 11.76 -12.22 7.75
CA PRO A 213 11.27 -13.59 8.00
C PRO A 213 12.35 -14.59 8.46
N GLY A 214 13.64 -14.26 8.25
CA GLY A 214 14.76 -15.08 8.68
C GLY A 214 15.31 -14.78 10.09
N LYS A 215 14.85 -13.71 10.74
CA LYS A 215 15.34 -13.28 12.06
C LYS A 215 14.36 -13.46 13.20
N MET A 216 13.08 -13.66 12.91
CA MET A 216 12.02 -13.76 13.93
C MET A 216 11.70 -15.24 14.17
N ALA A 217 12.54 -15.89 14.94
CA ALA A 217 12.44 -17.33 15.19
C ALA A 217 11.79 -17.68 16.54
N SER A 218 11.51 -16.72 17.42
CA SER A 218 10.98 -16.98 18.76
C SER A 218 9.82 -16.05 19.14
N ASP A 219 8.94 -16.53 20.02
CA ASP A 219 7.84 -15.76 20.60
C ASP A 219 8.33 -14.50 21.33
N SER A 220 9.53 -14.57 21.92
CA SER A 220 10.17 -13.42 22.56
C SER A 220 10.54 -12.32 21.58
N ASP A 221 10.98 -12.67 20.37
CA ASP A 221 11.29 -11.69 19.31
C ASP A 221 10.03 -11.01 18.82
N LEU A 222 8.93 -11.76 18.63
CA LEU A 222 7.62 -11.22 18.24
C LEU A 222 7.03 -10.32 19.33
N THR A 223 7.18 -10.71 20.61
CA THR A 223 6.76 -9.87 21.73
C THR A 223 7.50 -8.54 21.77
N LEU A 224 8.82 -8.57 21.63
CA LEU A 224 9.64 -7.36 21.58
C LEU A 224 9.28 -6.48 20.39
N MET A 225 9.10 -7.07 19.21
CA MET A 225 8.67 -6.34 18.02
C MET A 225 7.32 -5.68 18.24
N GLY A 226 6.37 -6.35 18.92
CA GLY A 226 5.05 -5.78 19.23
C GLY A 226 5.15 -4.53 20.10
N GLN A 227 6.02 -4.54 21.12
CA GLN A 227 6.30 -3.36 21.96
C GLN A 227 6.88 -2.20 21.14
N GLU A 228 7.83 -2.50 20.27
CA GLU A 228 8.48 -1.51 19.41
C GLU A 228 7.49 -0.93 18.38
N MET A 229 6.64 -1.77 17.78
CA MET A 229 5.60 -1.30 16.86
C MET A 229 4.55 -0.44 17.58
N ALA A 230 4.17 -0.79 18.80
CA ALA A 230 3.29 0.05 19.63
C ALA A 230 3.90 1.43 19.89
N ALA A 231 5.20 1.49 20.20
CA ALA A 231 5.90 2.78 20.34
C ALA A 231 5.93 3.58 19.02
N GLU A 232 6.09 2.91 17.86
CA GLU A 232 6.03 3.59 16.56
C GLU A 232 4.61 4.08 16.22
N VAL A 233 3.55 3.42 16.70
CA VAL A 233 2.18 3.94 16.60
C VAL A 233 2.08 5.30 17.28
N PHE A 234 2.49 5.42 18.54
CA PHE A 234 2.44 6.69 19.26
C PHE A 234 3.24 7.79 18.56
N ARG A 235 4.47 7.49 18.10
CA ARG A 235 5.28 8.44 17.33
C ARG A 235 4.59 8.88 16.05
N THR A 236 3.93 7.96 15.36
CA THR A 236 3.23 8.24 14.10
C THR A 236 2.04 9.17 14.33
N LEU A 237 1.28 8.94 15.41
CA LEU A 237 0.14 9.80 15.79
C LEU A 237 0.62 11.18 16.25
N GLU A 238 1.68 11.25 17.03
CA GLU A 238 2.29 12.53 17.45
C GLU A 238 2.74 13.36 16.22
N TYR A 239 3.42 12.73 15.24
CA TYR A 239 3.78 13.41 13.98
C TYR A 239 2.57 13.93 13.22
N TYR A 240 1.49 13.18 13.20
CA TYR A 240 0.26 13.62 12.57
C TYR A 240 -0.35 14.81 13.29
N GLU A 241 -0.47 14.74 14.62
CA GLU A 241 -1.10 15.78 15.46
C GLU A 241 -0.36 17.11 15.42
N VAL A 242 0.97 17.08 15.34
CA VAL A 242 1.79 18.31 15.17
C VAL A 242 1.46 19.04 13.87
N GLN A 243 1.04 18.34 12.82
CA GLN A 243 0.84 18.93 11.49
C GLN A 243 -0.61 19.24 11.17
N TYR A 244 -1.56 18.52 11.75
CA TYR A 244 -2.96 18.58 11.34
C TYR A 244 -3.90 18.89 12.51
N SER A 245 -4.31 17.89 13.23
CA SER A 245 -5.24 17.96 14.36
C SER A 245 -5.17 16.65 15.12
N GLU A 246 -5.90 16.55 16.21
CA GLU A 246 -6.03 15.30 16.97
C GLU A 246 -6.33 14.11 16.03
N ALA A 247 -5.53 13.06 16.16
CA ALA A 247 -5.74 11.83 15.44
C ALA A 247 -6.87 11.02 16.07
N ILE A 248 -7.86 10.65 15.26
CA ILE A 248 -8.89 9.72 15.69
C ILE A 248 -8.45 8.33 15.24
N VAL A 249 -8.22 7.42 16.18
CA VAL A 249 -7.91 6.01 15.92
C VAL A 249 -8.84 5.17 16.79
N ASP A 250 -9.70 4.39 16.16
CA ASP A 250 -10.55 3.42 16.85
C ASP A 250 -9.92 2.02 16.78
N LYS A 251 -9.26 1.73 15.67
CA LYS A 251 -8.76 0.40 15.35
C LYS A 251 -7.39 0.47 14.66
N VAL A 252 -6.55 -0.50 15.00
CA VAL A 252 -5.27 -0.79 14.33
C VAL A 252 -5.42 -2.13 13.60
N VAL A 253 -5.10 -2.16 12.32
CA VAL A 253 -5.12 -3.37 11.50
C VAL A 253 -3.72 -3.71 11.04
N LEU A 254 -3.28 -4.93 11.33
CA LEU A 254 -1.96 -5.45 10.98
C LEU A 254 -2.04 -6.22 9.67
N THR A 255 -1.13 -5.97 8.75
CA THR A 255 -0.99 -6.66 7.46
C THR A 255 0.47 -6.80 7.07
N GLY A 256 0.74 -7.52 5.99
CA GLY A 256 2.10 -7.79 5.51
C GLY A 256 2.73 -9.05 6.11
N GLY A 257 3.72 -9.61 5.42
CA GLY A 257 4.33 -10.89 5.81
C GLY A 257 5.04 -10.90 7.17
N GLY A 258 5.41 -9.73 7.68
CA GLY A 258 5.99 -9.57 9.01
C GLY A 258 4.97 -9.43 10.14
N SER A 259 3.67 -9.36 9.83
CA SER A 259 2.60 -9.29 10.83
C SER A 259 2.12 -10.65 11.31
N ALA A 260 2.57 -11.73 10.68
CA ALA A 260 2.18 -13.08 11.04
C ALA A 260 2.68 -13.45 12.45
N GLY A 261 1.75 -13.85 13.31
CA GLY A 261 2.03 -14.32 14.67
C GLY A 261 1.14 -13.66 15.71
N GLU A 262 0.43 -14.51 16.44
CA GLU A 262 -0.49 -14.08 17.51
C GLU A 262 0.23 -13.27 18.60
N GLN A 263 1.48 -13.65 18.94
CA GLN A 263 2.31 -12.98 19.95
C GLN A 263 2.59 -11.52 19.61
N LEU A 264 2.80 -11.20 18.33
CA LEU A 264 2.97 -9.82 17.88
C LEU A 264 1.71 -8.99 18.14
N ARG A 265 0.56 -9.50 17.70
CA ARG A 265 -0.74 -8.85 17.87
C ARG A 265 -1.09 -8.67 19.36
N GLU A 266 -0.93 -9.72 20.16
CA GLU A 266 -1.18 -9.65 21.62
C GLU A 266 -0.25 -8.67 22.32
N SER A 267 1.03 -8.66 21.97
CA SER A 267 1.98 -7.70 22.52
C SER A 267 1.60 -6.27 22.16
N MET A 268 1.19 -5.99 20.92
CA MET A 268 0.71 -4.67 20.52
C MET A 268 -0.58 -4.30 21.26
N GLN A 269 -1.54 -5.24 21.38
CA GLN A 269 -2.80 -5.02 22.10
C GLN A 269 -2.57 -4.65 23.57
N ALA A 270 -1.58 -5.27 24.20
CA ALA A 270 -1.24 -4.97 25.61
C ALA A 270 -0.66 -3.55 25.82
N HIS A 271 -0.12 -2.94 24.78
CA HIS A 271 0.56 -1.63 24.86
C HIS A 271 -0.21 -0.49 24.18
N LEU A 272 -1.29 -0.80 23.45
CA LEU A 272 -2.09 0.21 22.75
C LEU A 272 -3.49 0.32 23.35
N PRO A 273 -4.05 1.54 23.45
CA PRO A 273 -5.43 1.76 23.92
C PRO A 273 -6.47 1.47 22.82
N TYR A 274 -6.04 1.02 21.65
CA TYR A 274 -6.85 0.74 20.46
C TYR A 274 -7.05 -0.76 20.28
N THR A 275 -8.15 -1.17 19.63
CA THR A 275 -8.32 -2.56 19.23
C THR A 275 -7.32 -2.89 18.14
N VAL A 276 -6.55 -3.98 18.31
CA VAL A 276 -5.57 -4.47 17.34
C VAL A 276 -6.10 -5.75 16.70
N GLU A 277 -6.35 -5.70 15.39
CA GLU A 277 -6.87 -6.80 14.60
C GLU A 277 -5.91 -7.18 13.46
N GLU A 278 -6.05 -8.41 12.96
CA GLU A 278 -5.40 -8.84 11.73
C GLU A 278 -6.19 -8.35 10.51
N GLY A 279 -5.49 -8.03 9.44
CA GLY A 279 -6.09 -7.62 8.18
C GLY A 279 -6.79 -8.77 7.48
N ASP A 280 -8.09 -8.69 7.31
CA ASP A 280 -8.85 -9.66 6.53
C ASP A 280 -8.92 -9.23 5.06
N VAL A 281 -7.85 -9.51 4.33
CA VAL A 281 -7.69 -9.14 2.91
C VAL A 281 -8.43 -10.07 1.94
N VAL A 282 -8.99 -11.18 2.45
CA VAL A 282 -9.68 -12.20 1.65
C VAL A 282 -11.19 -12.04 1.62
N VAL A 283 -11.73 -11.02 2.28
CA VAL A 283 -13.16 -10.70 2.25
C VAL A 283 -13.64 -10.49 0.82
N GLY A 284 -14.69 -11.23 0.47
CA GLY A 284 -15.27 -11.17 -0.90
C GLY A 284 -14.60 -12.07 -1.93
N LEU A 285 -13.56 -12.82 -1.54
CA LEU A 285 -13.02 -13.92 -2.34
C LEU A 285 -13.80 -15.19 -2.08
N ASN A 286 -14.21 -15.89 -3.14
CA ASN A 286 -14.95 -17.14 -3.06
C ASN A 286 -14.09 -18.31 -3.55
N GLY A 287 -14.37 -19.50 -2.97
CA GLY A 287 -13.78 -20.76 -3.42
C GLY A 287 -12.41 -21.09 -2.85
N LEU A 288 -11.98 -20.38 -1.80
CA LEU A 288 -10.74 -20.63 -1.08
C LEU A 288 -10.97 -21.60 0.10
N ASP A 289 -10.04 -22.51 0.30
CA ASP A 289 -9.96 -23.27 1.55
C ASP A 289 -9.27 -22.45 2.67
N GLU A 290 -9.20 -22.99 3.89
CA GLU A 290 -8.67 -22.24 5.03
C GLU A 290 -7.14 -22.05 4.95
N GLU A 291 -6.40 -23.00 4.36
CA GLU A 291 -4.95 -22.90 4.16
C GLU A 291 -4.61 -21.78 3.15
N GLU A 292 -5.33 -21.75 2.03
CA GLU A 292 -5.22 -20.67 1.03
C GLU A 292 -5.56 -19.30 1.63
N LYS A 293 -6.61 -19.22 2.46
CA LYS A 293 -6.99 -17.96 3.13
C LYS A 293 -5.89 -17.47 4.07
N GLU A 294 -5.28 -18.37 4.85
CA GLU A 294 -4.23 -18.03 5.78
C GLU A 294 -2.97 -17.54 5.03
N GLU A 295 -2.56 -18.25 3.98
CA GLU A 295 -1.44 -17.82 3.13
C GLU A 295 -1.68 -16.44 2.52
N LEU A 296 -2.86 -16.22 1.94
CA LEU A 296 -3.20 -14.98 1.28
C LEU A 296 -3.30 -13.80 2.25
N ARG A 297 -3.83 -14.04 3.46
CA ARG A 297 -4.06 -13.00 4.47
C ARG A 297 -2.80 -12.23 4.83
N TYR A 298 -1.73 -12.92 5.09
CA TYR A 298 -0.48 -12.29 5.51
C TYR A 298 0.41 -11.83 4.36
N ARG A 299 0.39 -12.54 3.25
CA ARG A 299 1.43 -12.37 2.22
C ARG A 299 0.97 -11.62 0.98
N TYR A 300 -0.32 -11.67 0.63
CA TYR A 300 -0.80 -11.18 -0.66
C TYR A 300 -1.72 -9.95 -0.59
N GLY A 301 -1.88 -9.34 0.58
CA GLY A 301 -2.80 -8.21 0.77
C GLY A 301 -2.59 -7.07 -0.23
N LEU A 302 -1.33 -6.67 -0.45
CA LEU A 302 -1.01 -5.62 -1.42
C LEU A 302 -1.32 -6.05 -2.86
N ALA A 303 -0.87 -7.24 -3.28
CA ALA A 303 -1.13 -7.75 -4.63
C ALA A 303 -2.64 -7.93 -4.91
N LEU A 304 -3.41 -8.39 -3.91
CA LEU A 304 -4.89 -8.46 -3.97
C LEU A 304 -5.50 -7.07 -4.12
N GLY A 305 -5.06 -6.10 -3.33
CA GLY A 305 -5.54 -4.72 -3.41
C GLY A 305 -5.22 -4.04 -4.73
N LEU A 306 -4.09 -4.36 -5.35
CA LEU A 306 -3.72 -3.90 -6.70
C LEU A 306 -4.62 -4.54 -7.76
N ALA A 307 -4.78 -5.87 -7.72
CA ALA A 307 -5.64 -6.59 -8.65
C ALA A 307 -7.11 -6.14 -8.57
N ALA A 308 -7.57 -5.83 -7.36
CA ALA A 308 -8.94 -5.37 -7.12
C ALA A 308 -9.24 -3.98 -7.73
N ARG A 309 -8.24 -3.17 -8.07
CA ARG A 309 -8.45 -1.84 -8.65
C ARG A 309 -9.25 -1.88 -9.94
N GLU A 310 -8.93 -2.80 -10.83
CA GLU A 310 -9.59 -2.93 -12.15
C GLU A 310 -10.99 -3.58 -12.06
N VAL A 311 -11.27 -4.23 -10.96
CA VAL A 311 -12.48 -5.04 -10.79
C VAL A 311 -13.55 -4.33 -9.95
N ILE A 312 -13.15 -3.38 -9.06
CA ILE A 312 -14.04 -2.64 -8.13
C ILE A 312 -14.62 -1.36 -8.75
N LEU A 313 -14.07 -0.82 -9.82
CA LEU A 313 -14.54 0.43 -10.47
C LEU A 313 -15.88 0.28 -11.18
#